data_a854b26b0a7d86ddef9a32ff2902fabf
#
_entry.id   a854b26b0a7d86ddef9a32ff2902fabf
#
_cell.length_a   1.000
_cell.length_b   1.000
_cell.length_c   1.000
_cell.angle_alpha   90.00
_cell.angle_beta   90.00
_cell.angle_gamma   90.00
#
_symmetry.space_group_name_H-M   'P 1'
#
loop_
_entity.id
_entity.type
_entity.pdbx_description
1 polymer ?
#
loop_
_entity_poly.entity_id
_entity_poly.type
_entity_poly.pdbx_seq_one_letter_code
_entity_poly.pdbx_strand_id
1 'polypeptide(L)'
;MKKDNRSALYLSKCLCFLIVFLSSAICVQADGDSRKATPEEQAYHRRVQDLFAASLNGNPVEGWETTRQTKMKDLETVGEGSEVWPMKLEYHLEWTDVVRQRQAQEAAMTKISEVAAGSAISDGQMEEYEQLAAKIAEAAASGNIAAIQALQEEMEHKAALMNQKFEAMDEQVASINRAESPTDTYVHLRLFANRLYQDIDPKAERITVAGQPAFRTEGYYSSSGTWNEGSTMVFLGGRWFPPPGESAYQFANEEGAPQTKLQTIVVWLEADPERAAAIFEMIDWRALQGALGQP
;
A
#
# COMPACT_ATOMS: atom_id res chain seq x y z
N MET A 1 -10.03 -13.48 50.67
CA MET A 1 -9.62 -13.98 49.36
C MET A 1 -9.99 -12.90 48.31
N LYS A 2 -9.06 -12.00 47.96
CA LYS A 2 -9.26 -11.01 46.88
C LYS A 2 -8.78 -11.65 45.58
N LYS A 3 -9.69 -11.92 44.66
CA LYS A 3 -9.36 -12.37 43.31
C LYS A 3 -8.77 -11.20 42.54
N ASP A 4 -7.58 -11.40 42.04
CA ASP A 4 -6.81 -10.45 41.26
C ASP A 4 -7.52 -10.14 39.91
N ASN A 5 -8.15 -8.96 39.83
CA ASN A 5 -8.82 -8.49 38.60
C ASN A 5 -7.83 -8.10 37.47
N ARG A 6 -6.52 -8.11 37.75
CA ARG A 6 -5.49 -7.81 36.74
C ARG A 6 -5.37 -8.90 35.66
N SER A 7 -5.59 -10.17 36.10
CA SER A 7 -5.57 -11.30 35.15
C SER A 7 -6.71 -11.26 34.13
N ALA A 8 -7.87 -10.71 34.49
CA ALA A 8 -9.01 -10.62 33.58
C ALA A 8 -8.82 -9.58 32.47
N LEU A 9 -8.11 -8.47 32.77
CA LEU A 9 -7.86 -7.40 31.77
C LEU A 9 -6.80 -7.81 30.76
N TYR A 10 -5.79 -8.56 31.18
CA TYR A 10 -4.77 -9.12 30.27
C TYR A 10 -5.32 -10.25 29.40
N LEU A 11 -6.18 -11.11 29.97
CA LEU A 11 -6.85 -12.15 29.20
C LEU A 11 -7.78 -11.56 28.13
N SER A 12 -8.50 -10.47 28.43
CA SER A 12 -9.37 -9.80 27.46
C SER A 12 -8.59 -9.19 26.28
N LYS A 13 -7.44 -8.54 26.55
CA LYS A 13 -6.59 -7.99 25.49
C LYS A 13 -5.89 -9.07 24.67
N CYS A 14 -5.42 -10.14 25.28
CA CYS A 14 -4.86 -11.28 24.57
C CYS A 14 -5.91 -12.03 23.75
N LEU A 15 -7.15 -12.13 24.25
CA LEU A 15 -8.24 -12.78 23.53
C LEU A 15 -8.68 -11.97 22.29
N CYS A 16 -8.74 -10.63 22.40
CA CYS A 16 -8.99 -9.77 21.23
C CYS A 16 -7.86 -9.87 20.18
N PHE A 17 -6.60 -9.95 20.60
CA PHE A 17 -5.47 -10.15 19.70
C PHE A 17 -5.50 -11.53 19.03
N LEU A 18 -5.90 -12.57 19.76
CA LEU A 18 -6.01 -13.93 19.21
C LEU A 18 -7.18 -14.07 18.21
N ILE A 19 -8.29 -13.37 18.46
CA ILE A 19 -9.44 -13.36 17.55
C ILE A 19 -9.12 -12.58 16.26
N VAL A 20 -8.34 -11.50 16.34
CA VAL A 20 -7.87 -10.78 15.13
C VAL A 20 -6.86 -11.62 14.34
N PHE A 21 -6.00 -12.40 15.00
CA PHE A 21 -5.08 -13.33 14.33
C PHE A 21 -5.78 -14.56 13.75
N LEU A 22 -6.84 -15.07 14.39
CA LEU A 22 -7.62 -16.19 13.86
C LEU A 22 -8.56 -15.78 12.73
N SER A 23 -9.05 -14.53 12.72
CA SER A 23 -9.85 -14.03 11.59
C SER A 23 -9.01 -13.69 10.35
N SER A 24 -7.72 -13.41 10.50
CA SER A 24 -6.81 -13.26 9.35
C SER A 24 -6.30 -14.60 8.80
N ALA A 25 -6.45 -15.70 9.53
CA ALA A 25 -6.10 -17.06 9.07
C ALA A 25 -7.26 -17.78 8.36
N ILE A 26 -8.47 -17.22 8.37
CA ILE A 26 -9.58 -17.69 7.54
C ILE A 26 -9.71 -16.73 6.33
N CYS A 27 -8.61 -16.46 5.62
CA CYS A 27 -8.70 -16.48 4.19
C CYS A 27 -8.94 -17.97 3.85
N VAL A 28 -10.20 -18.35 3.79
CA VAL A 28 -10.62 -19.46 2.96
C VAL A 28 -10.11 -19.09 1.57
N GLN A 29 -8.90 -19.54 1.22
CA GLN A 29 -8.66 -19.88 -0.16
C GLN A 29 -9.85 -20.79 -0.50
N ALA A 30 -10.81 -20.23 -1.20
CA ALA A 30 -11.64 -21.06 -2.03
C ALA A 30 -10.62 -21.77 -2.92
N ASP A 31 -10.22 -22.98 -2.56
CA ASP A 31 -9.63 -23.93 -3.46
C ASP A 31 -10.71 -24.17 -4.53
N GLY A 32 -10.83 -23.20 -5.42
CA GLY A 32 -11.48 -23.41 -6.69
C GLY A 32 -10.68 -24.52 -7.34
N ASP A 33 -11.35 -25.58 -7.74
CA ASP A 33 -10.70 -26.67 -8.42
C ASP A 33 -9.77 -26.09 -9.49
N SER A 34 -8.51 -26.50 -9.46
CA SER A 34 -7.51 -26.05 -10.41
C SER A 34 -7.22 -27.20 -11.38
N ARG A 35 -7.13 -26.88 -12.64
CA ARG A 35 -6.72 -27.82 -13.68
C ARG A 35 -5.33 -27.50 -14.20
N LYS A 36 -4.70 -28.48 -14.81
CA LYS A 36 -3.42 -28.28 -15.50
C LYS A 36 -3.59 -27.29 -16.66
N ALA A 37 -2.67 -26.36 -16.78
CA ALA A 37 -2.64 -25.42 -17.90
C ALA A 37 -2.43 -26.15 -19.23
N THR A 38 -3.19 -25.76 -20.25
CA THR A 38 -3.01 -26.28 -21.61
C THR A 38 -1.72 -25.73 -22.25
N PRO A 39 -1.19 -26.38 -23.30
CA PRO A 39 -0.04 -25.86 -24.03
C PRO A 39 -0.25 -24.44 -24.59
N GLU A 40 -1.48 -24.12 -25.00
CA GLU A 40 -1.85 -22.78 -25.50
C GLU A 40 -1.79 -21.72 -24.40
N GLU A 41 -2.31 -22.03 -23.22
CA GLU A 41 -2.26 -21.17 -22.04
C GLU A 41 -0.82 -20.93 -21.58
N GLN A 42 0.00 -21.97 -21.58
CA GLN A 42 1.43 -21.88 -21.28
C GLN A 42 2.17 -21.01 -22.30
N ALA A 43 1.86 -21.21 -23.59
CA ALA A 43 2.46 -20.40 -24.66
C ALA A 43 2.07 -18.94 -24.56
N TYR A 44 0.79 -18.64 -24.29
CA TYR A 44 0.31 -17.28 -24.05
C TYR A 44 1.03 -16.64 -22.88
N HIS A 45 1.05 -17.34 -21.73
CA HIS A 45 1.66 -16.84 -20.52
C HIS A 45 3.14 -16.49 -20.73
N ARG A 46 3.91 -17.38 -21.36
CA ARG A 46 5.32 -17.16 -21.70
C ARG A 46 5.49 -15.97 -22.65
N ARG A 47 4.72 -15.92 -23.73
CA ARG A 47 4.76 -14.83 -24.70
C ARG A 47 4.51 -13.47 -24.07
N VAL A 48 3.50 -13.36 -23.16
CA VAL A 48 3.20 -12.09 -22.49
C VAL A 48 4.29 -11.71 -21.49
N GLN A 49 4.86 -12.69 -20.79
CA GLN A 49 6.00 -12.43 -19.91
C GLN A 49 7.22 -11.93 -20.69
N ASP A 50 7.56 -12.58 -21.80
CA ASP A 50 8.67 -12.19 -22.67
C ASP A 50 8.46 -10.79 -23.25
N LEU A 51 7.24 -10.48 -23.68
CA LEU A 51 6.85 -9.16 -24.17
C LEU A 51 7.09 -8.09 -23.08
N PHE A 52 6.62 -8.34 -21.87
CA PHE A 52 6.75 -7.38 -20.77
C PHE A 52 8.21 -7.22 -20.35
N ALA A 53 8.97 -8.30 -20.26
CA ALA A 53 10.38 -8.24 -19.94
C ALA A 53 11.20 -7.48 -21.00
N ALA A 54 10.84 -7.62 -22.29
CA ALA A 54 11.50 -6.96 -23.39
C ALA A 54 10.99 -5.53 -23.66
N SER A 55 9.86 -5.13 -23.09
CA SER A 55 9.24 -3.82 -23.39
C SER A 55 9.98 -2.62 -22.82
N LEU A 56 10.88 -2.83 -21.86
CA LEU A 56 11.72 -1.79 -21.30
C LEU A 56 13.15 -1.93 -21.79
N ASN A 57 13.62 -0.93 -22.55
CA ASN A 57 14.95 -0.91 -23.14
C ASN A 57 15.98 -0.33 -22.14
N GLY A 58 16.71 -1.22 -21.44
CA GLY A 58 17.80 -0.84 -20.54
C GLY A 58 17.39 -0.64 -19.09
N ASN A 59 18.31 -0.06 -18.29
CA ASN A 59 18.05 0.31 -16.89
C ASN A 59 17.63 1.78 -16.82
N PRO A 60 16.39 2.11 -16.42
CA PRO A 60 15.90 3.48 -16.42
C PRO A 60 16.51 4.36 -15.31
N VAL A 61 17.17 3.74 -14.33
CA VAL A 61 17.71 4.44 -13.16
C VAL A 61 19.10 3.90 -12.82
N GLU A 62 20.12 4.53 -13.41
CA GLU A 62 21.50 4.13 -13.21
C GLU A 62 21.92 4.25 -11.73
N GLY A 63 22.58 3.22 -11.22
CA GLY A 63 23.08 3.18 -9.84
C GLY A 63 22.05 2.77 -8.78
N TRP A 64 20.79 2.55 -9.16
CA TRP A 64 19.76 2.06 -8.23
C TRP A 64 19.69 0.54 -8.19
N GLU A 65 19.26 0.02 -7.04
CA GLU A 65 19.05 -1.42 -6.91
C GLU A 65 17.68 -1.84 -7.46
N THR A 66 17.64 -2.95 -8.18
CA THR A 66 16.36 -3.60 -8.52
C THR A 66 15.89 -4.36 -7.29
N THR A 67 14.93 -3.80 -6.58
CA THR A 67 14.41 -4.35 -5.32
C THR A 67 13.31 -5.39 -5.55
N ARG A 68 12.63 -5.30 -6.70
CA ARG A 68 11.60 -6.28 -7.09
C ARG A 68 11.59 -6.48 -8.60
N GLN A 69 11.59 -7.76 -9.00
CA GLN A 69 11.35 -8.15 -10.39
C GLN A 69 10.49 -9.42 -10.42
N THR A 70 9.45 -9.42 -11.24
CA THR A 70 8.66 -10.64 -11.47
C THR A 70 9.54 -11.71 -12.08
N LYS A 71 9.67 -12.84 -11.37
CA LYS A 71 10.40 -14.00 -11.89
C LYS A 71 9.56 -14.69 -12.96
N MET A 72 10.18 -14.91 -14.11
CA MET A 72 9.58 -15.72 -15.17
C MET A 72 9.34 -17.14 -14.66
N LYS A 73 8.12 -17.62 -14.75
CA LYS A 73 7.73 -18.97 -14.32
C LYS A 73 6.83 -19.59 -15.37
N ASP A 74 6.95 -20.89 -15.55
CA ASP A 74 5.98 -21.62 -16.36
C ASP A 74 4.61 -21.68 -15.64
N LEU A 75 3.57 -21.57 -16.41
CA LEU A 75 2.20 -21.69 -15.92
C LEU A 75 1.87 -23.19 -15.79
N GLU A 76 1.74 -23.68 -14.56
CA GLU A 76 1.44 -25.09 -14.29
C GLU A 76 -0.05 -25.36 -14.22
N THR A 77 -0.80 -24.47 -13.55
CA THR A 77 -2.23 -24.65 -13.29
C THR A 77 -3.01 -23.36 -13.54
N VAL A 78 -4.29 -23.52 -13.89
CA VAL A 78 -5.29 -22.45 -14.01
C VAL A 78 -6.55 -22.85 -13.23
N GLY A 79 -7.29 -21.86 -12.73
CA GLY A 79 -8.56 -22.14 -12.04
C GLY A 79 -9.60 -22.71 -12.99
N GLU A 80 -10.37 -23.70 -12.56
CA GLU A 80 -11.53 -24.20 -13.32
C GLU A 80 -12.57 -23.10 -13.49
N GLY A 81 -13.20 -23.03 -14.66
CA GLY A 81 -14.18 -22.00 -14.99
C GLY A 81 -13.59 -20.64 -15.37
N SER A 82 -12.24 -20.53 -15.44
CA SER A 82 -11.58 -19.32 -15.90
C SER A 82 -11.63 -19.10 -17.41
N GLU A 83 -12.08 -20.11 -18.17
CA GLU A 83 -12.06 -20.13 -19.64
C GLU A 83 -12.93 -19.05 -20.27
N VAL A 84 -13.90 -18.52 -19.55
CA VAL A 84 -14.80 -17.44 -20.01
C VAL A 84 -14.19 -16.05 -19.92
N TRP A 85 -13.04 -15.92 -19.24
CA TRP A 85 -12.39 -14.63 -19.02
C TRP A 85 -10.99 -14.61 -19.66
N PRO A 86 -10.56 -13.47 -20.20
CA PRO A 86 -9.20 -13.32 -20.68
C PRO A 86 -8.19 -13.60 -19.57
N MET A 87 -7.15 -14.36 -19.92
CA MET A 87 -6.11 -14.74 -18.99
C MET A 87 -5.30 -13.50 -18.56
N LYS A 88 -5.28 -13.22 -17.25
CA LYS A 88 -4.59 -12.09 -16.66
C LYS A 88 -3.13 -12.44 -16.36
N LEU A 89 -2.25 -11.43 -16.51
CA LEU A 89 -0.87 -11.53 -16.10
C LEU A 89 -0.40 -10.19 -15.56
N GLU A 90 0.43 -10.22 -14.53
CA GLU A 90 1.06 -9.05 -13.94
C GLU A 90 2.57 -9.20 -13.98
N TYR A 91 3.26 -8.11 -14.32
CA TYR A 91 4.71 -8.02 -14.31
C TYR A 91 5.15 -6.78 -13.56
N HIS A 92 6.09 -6.93 -12.64
CA HIS A 92 6.56 -5.86 -11.76
C HIS A 92 8.06 -5.67 -11.91
N LEU A 93 8.47 -4.42 -11.99
CA LEU A 93 9.85 -3.97 -11.84
C LEU A 93 9.87 -2.80 -10.85
N GLU A 94 10.74 -2.92 -9.87
CA GLU A 94 10.90 -1.91 -8.83
C GLU A 94 12.37 -1.58 -8.66
N TRP A 95 12.68 -0.31 -8.62
CA TRP A 95 14.03 0.21 -8.38
C TRP A 95 14.00 1.20 -7.24
N THR A 96 15.03 1.15 -6.44
CA THR A 96 15.15 1.99 -5.24
C THR A 96 16.57 2.52 -5.11
N ASP A 97 16.70 3.80 -4.80
CA ASP A 97 17.94 4.38 -4.28
C ASP A 97 18.08 4.02 -2.81
N VAL A 98 18.54 2.80 -2.56
CA VAL A 98 18.67 2.23 -1.22
C VAL A 98 19.63 3.04 -0.36
N VAL A 99 20.65 3.65 -0.97
CA VAL A 99 21.65 4.45 -0.25
C VAL A 99 21.00 5.71 0.31
N ARG A 100 20.32 6.48 -0.54
CA ARG A 100 19.63 7.71 -0.10
C ARG A 100 18.49 7.42 0.88
N GLN A 101 17.71 6.35 0.63
CA GLN A 101 16.65 5.97 1.57
C GLN A 101 17.19 5.60 2.95
N ARG A 102 18.29 4.85 3.02
CA ARG A 102 18.94 4.50 4.29
C ARG A 102 19.45 5.74 5.02
N GLN A 103 20.15 6.64 4.31
CA GLN A 103 20.64 7.89 4.89
C GLN A 103 19.50 8.76 5.44
N ALA A 104 18.42 8.88 4.69
CA ALA A 104 17.23 9.61 5.11
C ALA A 104 16.57 8.97 6.34
N GLN A 105 16.46 7.66 6.36
CA GLN A 105 15.92 6.93 7.50
C GLN A 105 16.78 7.09 8.76
N GLU A 106 18.10 7.00 8.64
CA GLU A 106 19.03 7.22 9.76
C GLU A 106 18.94 8.66 10.30
N ALA A 107 18.85 9.66 9.41
CA ALA A 107 18.66 11.06 9.80
C ALA A 107 17.33 11.29 10.52
N ALA A 108 16.23 10.73 9.98
CA ALA A 108 14.91 10.80 10.60
C ALA A 108 14.89 10.12 11.98
N MET A 109 15.44 8.91 12.09
CA MET A 109 15.48 8.16 13.36
C MET A 109 16.27 8.90 14.44
N THR A 110 17.39 9.56 14.09
CA THR A 110 18.15 10.37 15.03
C THR A 110 17.30 11.50 15.59
N LYS A 111 16.64 12.28 14.74
CA LYS A 111 15.78 13.41 15.16
C LYS A 111 14.54 12.94 15.92
N ILE A 112 13.93 11.83 15.52
CA ILE A 112 12.77 11.24 16.22
C ILE A 112 13.19 10.78 17.62
N SER A 113 14.37 10.18 17.78
CA SER A 113 14.85 9.76 19.10
C SER A 113 15.10 10.94 20.04
N GLU A 114 15.56 12.08 19.53
CA GLU A 114 15.71 13.32 20.30
C GLU A 114 14.34 13.87 20.77
N VAL A 115 13.34 13.88 19.89
CA VAL A 115 11.96 14.26 20.22
C VAL A 115 11.38 13.31 21.27
N ALA A 116 11.53 12.01 21.10
CA ALA A 116 11.05 11.01 22.05
C ALA A 116 11.71 11.15 23.42
N ALA A 117 13.02 11.41 23.47
CA ALA A 117 13.73 11.66 24.73
C ALA A 117 13.23 12.91 25.45
N GLY A 118 12.92 13.99 24.70
CA GLY A 118 12.35 15.22 25.26
C GLY A 118 10.89 15.12 25.70
N SER A 119 10.14 14.17 25.11
CA SER A 119 8.70 13.97 25.34
C SER A 119 8.39 12.81 26.29
N ALA A 120 9.42 12.08 26.77
CA ALA A 120 9.25 10.93 27.63
C ALA A 120 8.42 11.30 28.88
N ILE A 121 7.45 10.45 29.20
CA ILE A 121 6.72 10.55 30.47
C ILE A 121 7.74 10.34 31.57
N SER A 122 7.93 11.37 32.40
CA SER A 122 8.88 11.27 33.52
C SER A 122 8.36 10.28 34.56
N ASP A 123 9.29 9.61 35.27
CA ASP A 123 8.93 8.73 36.39
C ASP A 123 8.00 9.43 37.39
N GLY A 124 8.22 10.75 37.62
CA GLY A 124 7.36 11.56 38.46
C GLY A 124 5.91 11.68 37.95
N GLN A 125 5.72 11.77 36.63
CA GLN A 125 4.35 11.79 36.08
C GLN A 125 3.65 10.42 36.23
N MET A 126 4.37 9.33 36.06
CA MET A 126 3.82 7.99 36.32
C MET A 126 3.46 7.82 37.79
N GLU A 127 4.34 8.26 38.69
CA GLU A 127 4.09 8.22 40.13
C GLU A 127 2.86 9.06 40.53
N GLU A 128 2.66 10.23 39.93
CA GLU A 128 1.45 11.04 40.13
C GLU A 128 0.17 10.30 39.72
N TYR A 129 0.20 9.58 38.59
CA TYR A 129 -0.94 8.77 38.14
C TYR A 129 -1.24 7.61 39.11
N GLU A 130 -0.19 6.95 39.59
CA GLU A 130 -0.35 5.86 40.56
C GLU A 130 -0.93 6.38 41.90
N GLN A 131 -0.45 7.55 42.36
CA GLN A 131 -0.99 8.20 43.56
C GLN A 131 -2.45 8.62 43.38
N LEU A 132 -2.82 9.13 42.21
CA LEU A 132 -4.20 9.51 41.93
C LEU A 132 -5.12 8.30 41.89
N ALA A 133 -4.68 7.20 41.27
CA ALA A 133 -5.40 5.94 41.28
C ALA A 133 -5.58 5.35 42.71
N ALA A 134 -4.57 5.46 43.56
CA ALA A 134 -4.64 5.04 44.94
C ALA A 134 -5.65 5.88 45.76
N LYS A 135 -5.65 7.20 45.57
CA LYS A 135 -6.63 8.11 46.20
C LYS A 135 -8.08 7.80 45.78
N ILE A 136 -8.30 7.50 44.49
CA ILE A 136 -9.62 7.09 43.99
C ILE A 136 -10.07 5.79 44.70
N ALA A 137 -9.16 4.82 44.82
CA ALA A 137 -9.47 3.56 45.50
C ALA A 137 -9.82 3.76 47.00
N GLU A 138 -9.13 4.66 47.69
CA GLU A 138 -9.40 5.02 49.10
C GLU A 138 -10.75 5.74 49.22
N ALA A 139 -11.03 6.72 48.34
CA ALA A 139 -12.32 7.40 48.32
C ALA A 139 -13.49 6.44 48.06
N ALA A 140 -13.27 5.47 47.15
CA ALA A 140 -14.26 4.41 46.90
C ALA A 140 -14.50 3.50 48.11
N ALA A 141 -13.43 3.14 48.82
CA ALA A 141 -13.54 2.33 50.03
C ALA A 141 -14.30 3.04 51.18
N SER A 142 -14.17 4.37 51.25
CA SER A 142 -14.88 5.22 52.23
C SER A 142 -16.29 5.63 51.81
N GLY A 143 -16.73 5.31 50.56
CA GLY A 143 -18.02 5.71 50.00
C GLY A 143 -18.17 7.21 49.75
N ASN A 144 -17.05 7.94 49.66
CA ASN A 144 -17.05 9.39 49.42
C ASN A 144 -17.19 9.72 47.92
N ILE A 145 -18.43 9.76 47.44
CA ILE A 145 -18.78 9.99 46.04
C ILE A 145 -18.24 11.34 45.54
N ALA A 146 -18.31 12.41 46.33
CA ALA A 146 -17.84 13.72 45.94
C ALA A 146 -16.31 13.74 45.73
N ALA A 147 -15.55 13.05 46.59
CA ALA A 147 -14.10 12.90 46.39
C ALA A 147 -13.76 12.06 45.17
N ILE A 148 -14.53 11.00 44.88
CA ILE A 148 -14.33 10.20 43.68
C ILE A 148 -14.51 11.05 42.41
N GLN A 149 -15.59 11.85 42.35
CA GLN A 149 -15.85 12.73 41.19
C GLN A 149 -14.72 13.76 40.99
N ALA A 150 -14.30 14.44 42.04
CA ALA A 150 -13.21 15.42 41.94
C ALA A 150 -11.88 14.79 41.47
N LEU A 151 -11.54 13.59 41.94
CA LEU A 151 -10.35 12.87 41.57
C LEU A 151 -10.44 12.30 40.14
N GLN A 152 -11.62 11.94 39.66
CA GLN A 152 -11.86 11.55 38.28
C GLN A 152 -11.70 12.73 37.35
N GLU A 153 -12.24 13.90 37.66
CA GLU A 153 -12.05 15.14 36.89
C GLU A 153 -10.56 15.52 36.79
N GLU A 154 -9.81 15.37 37.89
CA GLU A 154 -8.36 15.60 37.88
C GLU A 154 -7.64 14.60 36.96
N MET A 155 -8.03 13.33 37.01
CA MET A 155 -7.44 12.30 36.15
C MET A 155 -7.75 12.53 34.66
N GLU A 156 -8.99 12.93 34.34
CA GLU A 156 -9.38 13.28 32.97
C GLU A 156 -8.62 14.51 32.47
N HIS A 157 -8.46 15.53 33.31
CA HIS A 157 -7.67 16.70 32.94
C HIS A 157 -6.19 16.37 32.65
N LYS A 158 -5.57 15.54 33.51
CA LYS A 158 -4.18 15.08 33.29
C LYS A 158 -4.08 14.21 32.04
N ALA A 159 -5.05 13.31 31.78
CA ALA A 159 -5.10 12.51 30.56
C ALA A 159 -5.24 13.39 29.31
N ALA A 160 -6.05 14.46 29.35
CA ALA A 160 -6.17 15.40 28.24
C ALA A 160 -4.87 16.13 27.95
N LEU A 161 -4.14 16.58 28.98
CA LEU A 161 -2.82 17.19 28.82
C LEU A 161 -1.79 16.23 28.24
N MET A 162 -1.85 14.94 28.61
CA MET A 162 -0.97 13.92 28.07
C MET A 162 -1.29 13.64 26.60
N ASN A 163 -2.57 13.55 26.24
CA ASN A 163 -2.98 13.40 24.86
C ASN A 163 -2.51 14.57 23.98
N GLN A 164 -2.61 15.80 24.46
CA GLN A 164 -2.05 16.97 23.73
C GLN A 164 -0.54 16.86 23.51
N LYS A 165 0.21 16.33 24.47
CA LYS A 165 1.66 16.11 24.29
C LYS A 165 1.93 15.03 23.22
N PHE A 166 1.15 13.94 23.22
CA PHE A 166 1.29 12.90 22.21
C PHE A 166 0.91 13.40 20.82
N GLU A 167 -0.18 14.16 20.69
CA GLU A 167 -0.56 14.79 19.41
C GLU A 167 0.53 15.73 18.90
N ALA A 168 1.11 16.56 19.78
CA ALA A 168 2.22 17.44 19.42
C ALA A 168 3.49 16.65 19.01
N MET A 169 3.76 15.52 19.69
CA MET A 169 4.86 14.64 19.32
C MET A 169 4.63 14.00 17.96
N ASP A 170 3.43 13.49 17.70
CA ASP A 170 3.06 12.88 16.42
C ASP A 170 3.21 13.89 15.27
N GLU A 171 2.81 15.14 15.49
CA GLU A 171 2.97 16.22 14.52
C GLU A 171 4.45 16.55 14.26
N GLN A 172 5.29 16.56 15.31
CA GLN A 172 6.73 16.74 15.17
C GLN A 172 7.37 15.57 14.40
N VAL A 173 7.01 14.34 14.72
CA VAL A 173 7.48 13.14 14.01
C VAL A 173 7.06 13.19 12.53
N ALA A 174 5.82 13.55 12.24
CA ALA A 174 5.35 13.72 10.87
C ALA A 174 6.10 14.84 10.13
N SER A 175 6.44 15.92 10.82
CA SER A 175 7.25 17.01 10.27
C SER A 175 8.69 16.55 9.95
N ILE A 176 9.32 15.78 10.84
CA ILE A 176 10.65 15.20 10.62
C ILE A 176 10.62 14.26 9.43
N ASN A 177 9.65 13.36 9.38
CA ASN A 177 9.50 12.44 8.26
C ASN A 177 9.35 13.19 6.94
N ARG A 178 8.52 14.24 6.88
CA ARG A 178 8.40 15.08 5.68
C ARG A 178 9.70 15.75 5.27
N ALA A 179 10.47 16.23 6.24
CA ALA A 179 11.72 16.94 5.96
C ALA A 179 12.84 16.00 5.48
N GLU A 180 12.86 14.76 6.00
CA GLU A 180 13.91 13.78 5.70
C GLU A 180 13.53 12.81 4.59
N SER A 181 12.24 12.60 4.31
CA SER A 181 11.80 11.68 3.24
C SER A 181 12.13 12.22 1.86
N PRO A 182 13.00 11.56 1.11
CA PRO A 182 13.27 11.94 -0.27
C PRO A 182 12.05 11.61 -1.15
N THR A 183 11.76 12.49 -2.09
CA THR A 183 10.59 12.38 -2.99
C THR A 183 10.91 11.77 -4.35
N ASP A 184 12.13 11.25 -4.53
CA ASP A 184 12.63 10.82 -5.83
C ASP A 184 13.57 9.60 -5.73
N THR A 185 13.27 8.67 -4.83
CA THR A 185 14.13 7.49 -4.56
C THR A 185 13.48 6.17 -4.89
N TYR A 186 12.31 6.18 -5.51
CA TYR A 186 11.51 4.99 -5.76
C TYR A 186 10.89 5.04 -7.15
N VAL A 187 10.93 3.91 -7.84
CA VAL A 187 10.25 3.70 -9.11
C VAL A 187 9.63 2.31 -9.11
N HIS A 188 8.35 2.23 -9.43
CA HIS A 188 7.65 0.96 -9.58
C HIS A 188 6.88 0.93 -10.91
N LEU A 189 7.36 0.13 -11.84
CA LEU A 189 6.67 -0.15 -13.09
C LEU A 189 5.89 -1.46 -12.99
N ARG A 190 4.60 -1.39 -13.26
CA ARG A 190 3.70 -2.54 -13.33
C ARG A 190 3.05 -2.62 -14.71
N LEU A 191 3.07 -3.81 -15.29
CA LEU A 191 2.39 -4.09 -16.55
C LEU A 191 1.33 -5.16 -16.30
N PHE A 192 0.13 -4.89 -16.74
CA PHE A 192 -1.01 -5.79 -16.57
C PHE A 192 -1.56 -6.19 -17.92
N ALA A 193 -1.59 -7.50 -18.21
CA ALA A 193 -2.30 -8.05 -19.35
C ALA A 193 -3.75 -8.37 -18.97
N ASN A 194 -4.67 -8.04 -19.87
CA ASN A 194 -6.10 -8.36 -19.75
C ASN A 194 -6.74 -7.87 -18.43
N ARG A 195 -6.31 -6.71 -17.94
CA ARG A 195 -6.96 -6.05 -16.83
C ARG A 195 -8.22 -5.38 -17.34
N LEU A 196 -9.38 -5.87 -16.90
CA LEU A 196 -10.68 -5.45 -17.42
C LEU A 196 -11.31 -4.30 -16.63
N TYR A 197 -10.76 -4.01 -15.47
CA TYR A 197 -11.27 -2.98 -14.56
C TYR A 197 -10.09 -2.29 -13.86
N GLN A 198 -10.15 -0.97 -13.77
CA GLN A 198 -9.14 -0.17 -13.11
C GLN A 198 -9.77 1.01 -12.40
N ASP A 199 -9.59 1.08 -11.08
CA ASP A 199 -9.93 2.27 -10.31
C ASP A 199 -9.04 3.44 -10.70
N ILE A 200 -9.65 4.59 -10.87
CA ILE A 200 -8.98 5.86 -11.17
C ILE A 200 -9.27 6.81 -10.02
N ASP A 201 -8.22 7.40 -9.44
CA ASP A 201 -8.40 8.46 -8.47
C ASP A 201 -9.27 9.57 -9.09
N PRO A 202 -10.36 10.00 -8.45
CA PRO A 202 -11.21 11.09 -8.97
C PRO A 202 -10.46 12.40 -9.21
N LYS A 203 -9.29 12.57 -8.57
CA LYS A 203 -8.42 13.75 -8.76
C LYS A 203 -7.38 13.56 -9.86
N ALA A 204 -7.30 12.36 -10.46
CA ALA A 204 -6.30 12.10 -11.49
C ALA A 204 -6.53 12.98 -12.73
N GLU A 205 -5.46 13.59 -13.20
CA GLU A 205 -5.44 14.34 -14.43
C GLU A 205 -5.49 13.40 -15.63
N ARG A 206 -6.38 13.66 -16.56
CA ARG A 206 -6.40 12.94 -17.84
C ARG A 206 -5.36 13.51 -18.78
N ILE A 207 -4.43 12.68 -19.21
CA ILE A 207 -3.33 13.02 -20.11
C ILE A 207 -3.24 12.05 -21.28
N THR A 208 -2.24 12.25 -22.14
CA THR A 208 -1.90 11.35 -23.24
C THR A 208 -0.43 10.98 -23.13
N VAL A 209 -0.11 9.68 -23.18
CA VAL A 209 1.26 9.15 -23.20
C VAL A 209 1.40 8.26 -24.43
N ALA A 210 2.39 8.52 -25.27
CA ALA A 210 2.63 7.79 -26.52
C ALA A 210 1.36 7.64 -27.41
N GLY A 211 0.50 8.64 -27.44
CA GLY A 211 -0.77 8.63 -28.17
C GLY A 211 -1.88 7.82 -27.52
N GLN A 212 -1.68 7.29 -26.31
CA GLN A 212 -2.64 6.50 -25.57
C GLN A 212 -3.29 7.32 -24.45
N PRO A 213 -4.56 7.03 -24.08
CA PRO A 213 -5.20 7.65 -22.93
C PRO A 213 -4.49 7.23 -21.64
N ALA A 214 -4.25 8.22 -20.78
CA ALA A 214 -3.59 7.99 -19.52
C ALA A 214 -4.17 8.86 -18.41
N PHE A 215 -3.93 8.47 -17.15
CA PHE A 215 -4.32 9.20 -15.96
C PHE A 215 -3.11 9.36 -15.05
N ARG A 216 -2.91 10.59 -14.56
CA ARG A 216 -1.80 10.93 -13.68
C ARG A 216 -2.30 11.44 -12.35
N THR A 217 -1.72 10.94 -11.27
CA THR A 217 -1.87 11.48 -9.92
C THR A 217 -0.56 12.10 -9.46
N GLU A 218 -0.65 13.17 -8.69
CA GLU A 218 0.52 13.78 -8.06
C GLU A 218 0.93 12.98 -6.81
N GLY A 219 2.22 13.03 -6.46
CA GLY A 219 2.72 12.52 -5.21
C GLY A 219 2.24 13.36 -4.03
N TYR A 220 2.17 12.76 -2.85
CA TYR A 220 1.70 13.45 -1.65
C TYR A 220 2.34 12.89 -0.39
N TYR A 221 2.39 13.70 0.65
CA TYR A 221 2.75 13.23 1.98
C TYR A 221 1.52 12.68 2.71
N SER A 222 1.66 11.50 3.30
CA SER A 222 0.67 10.94 4.21
C SER A 222 0.57 11.76 5.50
N SER A 223 -0.40 11.45 6.35
CA SER A 223 -0.52 12.05 7.69
C SER A 223 0.70 11.79 8.58
N SER A 224 1.37 10.65 8.40
CA SER A 224 2.62 10.31 9.10
C SER A 224 3.86 11.00 8.53
N GLY A 225 3.74 11.81 7.48
CA GLY A 225 4.85 12.49 6.82
C GLY A 225 5.62 11.62 5.82
N THR A 226 5.17 10.40 5.53
CA THR A 226 5.77 9.53 4.51
C THR A 226 5.37 10.00 3.12
N TRP A 227 6.34 10.11 2.21
CA TRP A 227 6.07 10.42 0.81
C TRP A 227 5.45 9.22 0.07
N ASN A 228 4.43 9.48 -0.71
CA ASN A 228 3.84 8.55 -1.66
C ASN A 228 4.05 9.13 -3.06
N GLU A 229 4.70 8.37 -3.91
CA GLU A 229 4.96 8.80 -5.28
C GLU A 229 3.66 9.02 -6.06
N GLY A 230 3.70 9.97 -6.98
CA GLY A 230 2.68 10.09 -8.00
C GLY A 230 2.67 8.88 -8.92
N SER A 231 1.56 8.67 -9.59
CA SER A 231 1.44 7.56 -10.52
C SER A 231 0.89 7.99 -11.87
N THR A 232 1.30 7.29 -12.92
CA THR A 232 0.70 7.43 -14.24
C THR A 232 0.26 6.06 -14.74
N MET A 233 -1.01 5.96 -15.12
CA MET A 233 -1.59 4.75 -15.72
C MET A 233 -1.89 5.01 -17.18
N VAL A 234 -1.36 4.17 -18.08
CA VAL A 234 -1.56 4.23 -19.52
C VAL A 234 -2.36 3.03 -19.97
N PHE A 235 -3.39 3.25 -20.77
CA PHE A 235 -4.33 2.23 -21.19
C PHE A 235 -4.14 1.91 -22.68
N LEU A 236 -3.77 0.68 -22.99
CA LEU A 236 -3.65 0.17 -24.35
C LEU A 236 -4.72 -0.87 -24.66
N GLY A 237 -5.09 -0.95 -25.92
CA GLY A 237 -6.07 -1.89 -26.44
C GLY A 237 -7.49 -1.37 -26.33
N GLY A 238 -8.30 -1.80 -27.26
CA GLY A 238 -9.73 -1.68 -27.37
C GLY A 238 -10.41 -0.41 -26.84
N ARG A 239 -11.62 -0.58 -26.33
CA ARG A 239 -12.46 0.52 -25.85
C ARG A 239 -12.55 0.51 -24.32
N TRP A 240 -11.96 1.52 -23.70
CA TRP A 240 -12.10 1.82 -22.28
C TRP A 240 -13.21 2.85 -22.06
N PHE A 241 -14.05 2.66 -21.06
CA PHE A 241 -15.15 3.58 -20.75
C PHE A 241 -15.36 3.66 -19.24
N PRO A 242 -15.74 4.85 -18.71
CA PRO A 242 -16.16 4.96 -17.32
C PRO A 242 -17.60 4.44 -17.17
N PRO A 243 -17.86 3.54 -16.23
CA PRO A 243 -19.22 3.18 -15.85
C PRO A 243 -19.95 4.39 -15.26
N PRO A 244 -21.26 4.51 -15.43
CA PRO A 244 -22.04 5.60 -14.87
C PRO A 244 -21.92 5.65 -13.33
N GLY A 245 -21.47 6.79 -12.80
CA GLY A 245 -21.38 7.03 -11.36
C GLY A 245 -20.18 6.40 -10.64
N GLU A 246 -19.24 5.81 -11.37
CA GLU A 246 -18.02 5.20 -10.80
C GLU A 246 -16.75 5.97 -11.21
N SER A 247 -15.76 5.96 -10.32
CA SER A 247 -14.41 6.49 -10.58
C SER A 247 -13.48 5.43 -11.20
N ALA A 248 -14.05 4.46 -11.92
CA ALA A 248 -13.33 3.35 -12.51
C ALA A 248 -13.42 3.41 -14.04
N TYR A 249 -12.47 2.75 -14.69
CA TYR A 249 -12.51 2.49 -16.12
C TYR A 249 -12.65 0.99 -16.36
N GLN A 250 -13.63 0.64 -17.19
CA GLN A 250 -13.83 -0.73 -17.64
C GLN A 250 -13.44 -0.88 -19.09
N PHE A 251 -12.97 -2.06 -19.42
CA PHE A 251 -12.72 -2.45 -20.80
C PHE A 251 -13.92 -3.26 -21.34
N ALA A 252 -14.35 -2.90 -22.53
CA ALA A 252 -15.34 -3.69 -23.25
C ALA A 252 -14.69 -4.99 -23.74
N ASN A 253 -14.85 -6.08 -22.98
CA ASN A 253 -14.32 -7.38 -23.34
C ASN A 253 -14.94 -7.85 -24.66
N GLU A 254 -14.14 -8.43 -25.55
CA GLU A 254 -14.61 -9.01 -26.81
C GLU A 254 -15.29 -10.34 -26.50
N GLU A 255 -16.59 -10.40 -26.71
CA GLU A 255 -17.38 -11.60 -26.47
C GLU A 255 -16.94 -12.77 -27.37
N GLY A 256 -16.74 -13.93 -26.76
CA GLY A 256 -16.28 -15.14 -27.48
C GLY A 256 -14.80 -15.14 -27.88
N ALA A 257 -14.02 -14.12 -27.50
CA ALA A 257 -12.58 -14.16 -27.75
C ALA A 257 -11.91 -15.27 -26.93
N PRO A 258 -10.90 -15.96 -27.48
CA PRO A 258 -10.12 -16.94 -26.71
C PRO A 258 -9.51 -16.30 -25.45
N GLN A 259 -9.48 -17.03 -24.35
CA GLN A 259 -8.87 -16.54 -23.10
C GLN A 259 -7.37 -16.20 -23.28
N THR A 260 -6.69 -16.80 -24.24
CA THR A 260 -5.29 -16.56 -24.61
C THR A 260 -5.09 -15.36 -25.54
N LYS A 261 -6.16 -14.60 -25.83
CA LYS A 261 -6.06 -13.35 -26.59
C LYS A 261 -5.66 -12.21 -25.69
N LEU A 262 -4.58 -11.50 -26.04
CA LEU A 262 -4.19 -10.28 -25.35
C LEU A 262 -5.06 -9.12 -25.85
N GLN A 263 -6.02 -8.69 -25.02
CA GLN A 263 -6.99 -7.65 -25.39
C GLN A 263 -6.61 -6.28 -24.87
N THR A 264 -6.02 -6.23 -23.66
CA THR A 264 -5.64 -4.97 -23.00
C THR A 264 -4.28 -5.08 -22.35
N ILE A 265 -3.59 -3.95 -22.28
CA ILE A 265 -2.41 -3.75 -21.44
C ILE A 265 -2.63 -2.46 -20.65
N VAL A 266 -2.42 -2.51 -19.34
CA VAL A 266 -2.30 -1.32 -18.50
C VAL A 266 -0.86 -1.21 -18.06
N VAL A 267 -0.23 -0.08 -18.36
CA VAL A 267 1.10 0.28 -17.86
C VAL A 267 0.90 1.24 -16.71
N TRP A 268 1.30 0.85 -15.52
CA TRP A 268 1.22 1.66 -14.32
C TRP A 268 2.61 1.96 -13.81
N LEU A 269 2.96 3.23 -13.75
CA LEU A 269 4.26 3.71 -13.30
C LEU A 269 4.08 4.63 -12.09
N GLU A 270 4.71 4.28 -10.98
CA GLU A 270 4.88 5.11 -9.79
C GLU A 270 6.32 5.64 -9.79
N ALA A 271 6.48 6.93 -9.94
CA ALA A 271 7.76 7.62 -9.97
C ALA A 271 7.54 9.14 -9.88
N ASP A 272 8.60 9.88 -9.54
CA ASP A 272 8.60 11.33 -9.75
C ASP A 272 8.40 11.69 -11.23
N PRO A 273 7.91 12.89 -11.54
CA PRO A 273 7.53 13.27 -12.92
C PRO A 273 8.66 13.21 -13.93
N GLU A 274 9.89 13.53 -13.52
CA GLU A 274 11.06 13.55 -14.41
C GLU A 274 11.45 12.13 -14.83
N ARG A 275 11.54 11.21 -13.83
CA ARG A 275 11.84 9.81 -14.11
C ARG A 275 10.69 9.12 -14.82
N ALA A 276 9.45 9.47 -14.50
CA ALA A 276 8.30 8.93 -15.22
C ALA A 276 8.38 9.26 -16.72
N ALA A 277 8.70 10.49 -17.07
CA ALA A 277 8.87 10.89 -18.47
C ALA A 277 9.99 10.09 -19.15
N ALA A 278 11.17 9.99 -18.51
CA ALA A 278 12.31 9.24 -19.05
C ALA A 278 11.98 7.75 -19.24
N ILE A 279 11.29 7.13 -18.29
CA ILE A 279 10.91 5.71 -18.39
C ILE A 279 9.90 5.49 -19.52
N PHE A 280 8.94 6.39 -19.69
CA PHE A 280 7.98 6.29 -20.80
C PHE A 280 8.64 6.41 -22.18
N GLU A 281 9.74 7.15 -22.30
CA GLU A 281 10.54 7.19 -23.53
C GLU A 281 11.28 5.88 -23.81
N MET A 282 11.62 5.12 -22.79
CA MET A 282 12.31 3.83 -22.90
C MET A 282 11.37 2.65 -23.18
N ILE A 283 10.07 2.80 -22.94
CA ILE A 283 9.09 1.72 -23.20
C ILE A 283 8.90 1.54 -24.72
N ASP A 284 9.00 0.31 -25.16
CA ASP A 284 8.65 -0.05 -26.54
C ASP A 284 7.13 -0.14 -26.72
N TRP A 285 6.50 1.02 -26.83
CA TRP A 285 5.06 1.15 -27.06
C TRP A 285 4.59 0.44 -28.32
N ARG A 286 5.45 0.36 -29.36
CA ARG A 286 5.10 -0.31 -30.60
C ARG A 286 5.01 -1.81 -30.40
N ALA A 287 5.94 -2.43 -29.67
CA ALA A 287 5.87 -3.84 -29.32
C ALA A 287 4.61 -4.17 -28.50
N LEU A 288 4.32 -3.35 -27.46
CA LEU A 288 3.12 -3.52 -26.63
C LEU A 288 1.83 -3.41 -27.45
N GLN A 289 1.72 -2.40 -28.30
CA GLN A 289 0.54 -2.20 -29.17
C GLN A 289 0.41 -3.29 -30.22
N GLY A 290 1.53 -3.70 -30.82
CA GLY A 290 1.56 -4.75 -31.86
C GLY A 290 1.20 -6.14 -31.35
N ALA A 291 1.30 -6.37 -30.05
CA ALA A 291 0.91 -7.64 -29.41
C ALA A 291 -0.59 -7.73 -29.14
N LEU A 292 -1.31 -6.61 -29.12
CA LEU A 292 -2.74 -6.59 -28.88
C LEU A 292 -3.52 -7.26 -30.02
N GLY A 293 -4.53 -8.05 -29.65
CA GLY A 293 -5.37 -8.79 -30.61
C GLY A 293 -4.75 -10.06 -31.15
N GLN A 294 -3.48 -10.34 -30.85
CA GLN A 294 -2.85 -11.60 -31.25
C GLN A 294 -3.32 -12.74 -30.33
N PRO A 295 -3.60 -13.94 -30.93
CA PRO A 295 -4.00 -15.12 -30.18
C PRO A 295 -2.87 -15.70 -29.34
#